data_e0e28b658a6c1f1af04aeb4156b5b2a5
#
_entry.id   e0e28b658a6c1f1af04aeb4156b5b2a5
#
_cell.length_a   1.000
_cell.length_b   1.000
_cell.length_c   1.000
_cell.angle_alpha   90.00
_cell.angle_beta   90.00
_cell.angle_gamma   90.00
#
_symmetry.space_group_name_H-M   'P 1'
#
loop_
_entity.id
_entity.type
_entity.pdbx_description
1 polymer ?
#
loop_
_entity_poly.entity_id
_entity_poly.type
_entity_poly.pdbx_seq_one_letter_code
_entity_poly.pdbx_strand_id
1 'polypeptide(L)'
;KENGIFLLNTEKDVNNLNEVLPTEVINKLKEKKINFYIINANKIAYENNIPNKISMIMEITILSLMNMDMSFVKKEMKKLIKFNFSKKGIDVVNSNINAINSSLSSLKKVDISLIDSKIKMEKVDNTLYSKLEHARYDLIKVSDFNSNVDGVFECGTSVLEKRDLSNNIPSYDKDKCIMCNMCSLVCPHAVVRPYLLNEDEVNKSPSIVKESLKDAKIKDNNLNFTIGISALDCTGCSLCSMVCPTKAITLKKQNLEARQKEIE
;
A
#
# COMPACT_ATOMS: atom_id res chain seq x y z
N LYS A 1 0.02 10.43 -24.21
CA LYS A 1 0.01 11.61 -25.11
C LYS A 1 1.41 12.17 -25.17
N GLU A 2 1.89 12.55 -26.34
CA GLU A 2 3.19 13.23 -26.49
C GLU A 2 3.23 14.56 -25.73
N ASN A 3 4.41 14.90 -25.20
CA ASN A 3 4.64 16.11 -24.41
C ASN A 3 3.76 16.23 -23.16
N GLY A 4 3.21 15.10 -22.70
CA GLY A 4 2.44 15.04 -21.47
C GLY A 4 3.30 15.30 -20.23
N ILE A 5 2.66 15.35 -19.08
CA ILE A 5 3.33 15.46 -17.77
C ILE A 5 3.18 14.13 -17.03
N PHE A 6 4.30 13.67 -16.47
CA PHE A 6 4.31 12.54 -15.54
C PHE A 6 4.87 13.02 -14.20
N LEU A 7 4.08 12.88 -13.14
CA LEU A 7 4.47 13.22 -11.78
C LEU A 7 4.55 11.93 -10.94
N LEU A 8 5.70 11.68 -10.35
CA LEU A 8 5.95 10.53 -9.49
C LEU A 8 6.18 11.00 -8.04
N ASN A 9 5.38 10.46 -7.11
CA ASN A 9 5.68 10.56 -5.69
C ASN A 9 6.67 9.47 -5.31
N THR A 10 7.88 9.85 -4.91
CA THR A 10 8.95 8.91 -4.57
C THR A 10 9.88 9.46 -3.50
N GLU A 11 10.44 8.58 -2.69
CA GLU A 11 11.50 8.91 -1.73
C GLU A 11 12.89 8.98 -2.39
N LYS A 12 13.00 8.47 -3.61
CA LYS A 12 14.27 8.44 -4.36
C LYS A 12 14.59 9.80 -4.97
N ASP A 13 15.86 10.16 -4.91
CA ASP A 13 16.37 11.33 -5.64
C ASP A 13 16.52 11.03 -7.13
N VAL A 14 16.72 12.08 -7.92
CA VAL A 14 16.88 12.00 -9.38
C VAL A 14 17.93 10.96 -9.80
N ASN A 15 19.03 10.87 -9.04
CA ASN A 15 20.14 9.96 -9.35
C ASN A 15 19.83 8.48 -9.06
N ASN A 16 18.79 8.18 -8.30
CA ASN A 16 18.44 6.83 -7.87
C ASN A 16 17.10 6.35 -8.47
N LEU A 17 16.58 7.04 -9.46
CA LEU A 17 15.33 6.66 -10.14
C LEU A 17 15.46 5.37 -10.95
N ASN A 18 16.67 5.02 -11.35
CA ASN A 18 17.01 3.75 -11.98
C ASN A 18 16.78 2.52 -11.08
N GLU A 19 16.64 2.72 -9.76
CA GLU A 19 16.33 1.65 -8.79
C GLU A 19 14.83 1.36 -8.67
N VAL A 20 13.96 2.19 -9.24
CA VAL A 20 12.50 2.08 -9.10
C VAL A 20 11.74 2.15 -10.42
N LEU A 21 12.34 2.68 -11.48
CA LEU A 21 11.68 2.79 -12.79
C LEU A 21 12.13 1.67 -13.72
N PRO A 22 11.21 0.83 -14.23
CA PRO A 22 11.52 -0.16 -15.25
C PRO A 22 12.01 0.47 -16.55
N THR A 23 12.86 -0.26 -17.27
CA THR A 23 13.43 0.16 -18.56
C THR A 23 12.34 0.53 -19.57
N GLU A 24 11.26 -0.25 -19.61
CA GLU A 24 10.13 -0.05 -20.52
C GLU A 24 9.41 1.29 -20.25
N VAL A 25 9.26 1.65 -18.95
CA VAL A 25 8.68 2.94 -18.55
C VAL A 25 9.57 4.09 -19.02
N ILE A 26 10.89 4.02 -18.75
CA ILE A 26 11.86 5.04 -19.16
C ILE A 26 11.84 5.22 -20.66
N ASN A 27 11.88 4.12 -21.44
CA ASN A 27 11.83 4.15 -22.89
C ASN A 27 10.55 4.81 -23.40
N LYS A 28 9.41 4.51 -22.74
CA LYS A 28 8.11 5.12 -23.12
C LYS A 28 8.05 6.61 -22.80
N LEU A 29 8.64 7.03 -21.70
CA LEU A 29 8.74 8.45 -21.34
C LEU A 29 9.64 9.21 -22.32
N LYS A 30 10.77 8.63 -22.76
CA LYS A 30 11.67 9.16 -23.78
C LYS A 30 10.96 9.25 -25.14
N GLU A 31 10.36 8.16 -25.61
CA GLU A 31 9.63 8.09 -26.89
C GLU A 31 8.57 9.21 -27.00
N LYS A 32 7.77 9.37 -25.93
CA LYS A 32 6.68 10.35 -25.90
C LYS A 32 7.09 11.75 -25.47
N LYS A 33 8.37 12.01 -25.26
CA LYS A 33 8.92 13.31 -24.82
C LYS A 33 8.18 13.86 -23.59
N ILE A 34 7.96 13.00 -22.60
CA ILE A 34 7.19 13.34 -21.40
C ILE A 34 7.97 14.30 -20.50
N ASN A 35 7.32 15.34 -20.01
CA ASN A 35 7.84 16.18 -18.94
C ASN A 35 7.74 15.43 -17.63
N PHE A 36 8.86 14.93 -17.13
CA PHE A 36 8.90 14.11 -15.93
C PHE A 36 9.25 14.94 -14.70
N TYR A 37 8.46 14.76 -13.64
CA TYR A 37 8.65 15.44 -12.36
C TYR A 37 8.59 14.42 -11.22
N ILE A 38 9.34 14.70 -10.16
CA ILE A 38 9.29 13.93 -8.90
C ILE A 38 9.04 14.84 -7.72
N ILE A 39 8.40 14.29 -6.70
CA ILE A 39 8.20 14.90 -5.39
C ILE A 39 8.25 13.83 -4.31
N ASN A 40 8.76 14.15 -3.13
CA ASN A 40 8.62 13.31 -1.94
C ASN A 40 7.54 13.88 -1.02
N ALA A 41 6.28 13.61 -1.36
CA ALA A 41 5.14 14.08 -0.61
C ALA A 41 5.05 13.48 0.79
N ASN A 42 5.55 12.25 0.98
CA ASN A 42 5.60 11.59 2.29
C ASN A 42 6.54 12.32 3.25
N LYS A 43 7.72 12.74 2.76
CA LYS A 43 8.69 13.53 3.55
C LYS A 43 8.07 14.87 3.94
N ILE A 44 7.44 15.58 3.00
CA ILE A 44 6.78 16.87 3.25
C ILE A 44 5.67 16.70 4.31
N ALA A 45 4.86 15.66 4.19
CA ALA A 45 3.81 15.37 5.16
C ALA A 45 4.37 15.09 6.55
N TYR A 46 5.45 14.32 6.64
CA TYR A 46 6.13 14.01 7.91
C TYR A 46 6.71 15.28 8.57
N GLU A 47 7.43 16.10 7.81
CA GLU A 47 8.04 17.35 8.29
C GLU A 47 7.02 18.39 8.76
N ASN A 48 5.78 18.29 8.27
CA ASN A 48 4.66 19.17 8.66
C ASN A 48 3.69 18.53 9.66
N ASN A 49 4.07 17.46 10.36
CA ASN A 49 3.27 16.79 11.40
C ASN A 49 1.92 16.22 10.91
N ILE A 50 1.81 15.86 9.64
CA ILE A 50 0.66 15.19 9.03
C ILE A 50 1.08 13.89 8.30
N PRO A 51 1.78 12.97 8.98
CA PRO A 51 2.32 11.77 8.33
C PRO A 51 1.21 10.99 7.60
N ASN A 52 1.54 10.47 6.41
CA ASN A 52 0.64 9.73 5.51
C ASN A 52 -0.55 10.55 4.94
N LYS A 53 -0.56 11.88 5.10
CA LYS A 53 -1.61 12.76 4.56
C LYS A 53 -1.07 13.59 3.40
N ILE A 54 -0.92 12.97 2.23
CA ILE A 54 -0.28 13.58 1.05
C ILE A 54 -1.26 14.21 0.06
N SER A 55 -2.58 14.06 0.24
CA SER A 55 -3.58 14.46 -0.76
C SER A 55 -3.47 15.94 -1.13
N MET A 56 -3.46 16.86 -0.15
CA MET A 56 -3.35 18.30 -0.39
C MET A 56 -2.00 18.68 -1.03
N ILE A 57 -0.92 17.97 -0.68
CA ILE A 57 0.41 18.17 -1.24
C ILE A 57 0.42 17.78 -2.74
N MET A 58 -0.13 16.63 -3.07
CA MET A 58 -0.21 16.16 -4.46
C MET A 58 -1.15 17.06 -5.27
N GLU A 59 -2.28 17.47 -4.71
CA GLU A 59 -3.25 18.34 -5.38
C GLU A 59 -2.61 19.68 -5.79
N ILE A 60 -1.96 20.41 -4.87
CA ILE A 60 -1.33 21.68 -5.23
C ILE A 60 -0.21 21.49 -6.23
N THR A 61 0.53 20.38 -6.14
CA THR A 61 1.61 20.05 -7.08
C THR A 61 1.06 19.83 -8.49
N ILE A 62 -0.03 19.05 -8.63
CA ILE A 62 -0.69 18.83 -9.91
C ILE A 62 -1.21 20.14 -10.50
N LEU A 63 -1.90 20.95 -9.69
CA LEU A 63 -2.43 22.24 -10.14
C LEU A 63 -1.33 23.20 -10.60
N SER A 64 -0.15 23.16 -9.95
CA SER A 64 1.01 23.96 -10.38
C SER A 64 1.54 23.54 -11.74
N LEU A 65 1.53 22.24 -12.04
CA LEU A 65 1.97 21.70 -13.33
C LEU A 65 0.96 21.93 -14.46
N MET A 66 -0.29 22.26 -14.11
CA MET A 66 -1.35 22.64 -15.06
C MET A 66 -1.31 24.13 -15.46
N ASN A 67 -0.26 24.86 -15.08
CA ASN A 67 -0.09 26.29 -15.34
C ASN A 67 -1.25 27.18 -14.85
N MET A 68 -1.88 26.81 -13.72
CA MET A 68 -2.90 27.61 -13.09
C MET A 68 -2.31 28.81 -12.33
N ASP A 69 -3.10 29.87 -12.16
CA ASP A 69 -2.71 30.98 -11.27
C ASP A 69 -2.53 30.49 -9.83
N MET A 70 -1.28 30.38 -9.40
CA MET A 70 -0.93 29.85 -8.09
C MET A 70 -1.33 30.75 -6.93
N SER A 71 -1.58 32.04 -7.17
CA SER A 71 -2.11 32.95 -6.15
C SER A 71 -3.56 32.59 -5.83
N PHE A 72 -4.35 32.38 -6.87
CA PHE A 72 -5.74 31.91 -6.77
C PHE A 72 -5.80 30.51 -6.17
N VAL A 73 -5.03 29.56 -6.69
CA VAL A 73 -4.99 28.16 -6.22
C VAL A 73 -4.67 28.10 -4.72
N LYS A 74 -3.62 28.75 -4.26
CA LYS A 74 -3.25 28.77 -2.83
C LYS A 74 -4.35 29.35 -1.95
N LYS A 75 -5.03 30.40 -2.43
CA LYS A 75 -6.14 31.02 -1.70
C LYS A 75 -7.32 30.05 -1.53
N GLU A 76 -7.72 29.39 -2.61
CA GLU A 76 -8.85 28.44 -2.56
C GLU A 76 -8.50 27.16 -1.80
N MET A 77 -7.29 26.63 -1.95
CA MET A 77 -6.83 25.47 -1.16
C MET A 77 -6.79 25.78 0.35
N LYS A 78 -6.38 26.98 0.76
CA LYS A 78 -6.45 27.37 2.17
C LYS A 78 -7.88 27.40 2.71
N LYS A 79 -8.86 27.82 1.89
CA LYS A 79 -10.29 27.76 2.27
C LYS A 79 -10.74 26.30 2.40
N LEU A 80 -10.39 25.47 1.43
CA LEU A 80 -10.72 24.03 1.42
C LEU A 80 -10.12 23.31 2.63
N ILE A 81 -8.86 23.58 2.96
CA ILE A 81 -8.20 23.03 4.15
C ILE A 81 -8.95 23.46 5.42
N LYS A 82 -9.30 24.73 5.56
CA LYS A 82 -10.07 25.21 6.71
C LYS A 82 -11.43 24.51 6.79
N PHE A 83 -12.14 24.39 5.68
CA PHE A 83 -13.43 23.72 5.62
C PHE A 83 -13.34 22.25 6.04
N ASN A 84 -12.37 21.51 5.51
CA ASN A 84 -12.24 20.07 5.75
C ASN A 84 -11.66 19.71 7.13
N PHE A 85 -10.79 20.56 7.68
CA PHE A 85 -10.00 20.22 8.86
C PHE A 85 -10.24 21.07 10.09
N SER A 86 -11.08 22.13 10.04
CA SER A 86 -11.37 22.99 11.20
C SER A 86 -11.85 22.22 12.44
N LYS A 87 -12.66 21.18 12.23
CA LYS A 87 -13.16 20.31 13.32
C LYS A 87 -12.06 19.45 13.98
N LYS A 88 -10.90 19.33 13.35
CA LYS A 88 -9.74 18.55 13.86
C LYS A 88 -8.73 19.41 14.63
N GLY A 89 -9.01 20.71 14.77
CA GLY A 89 -8.16 21.65 15.47
C GLY A 89 -7.32 22.53 14.55
N ILE A 90 -6.93 23.70 15.08
CA ILE A 90 -6.18 24.72 14.32
C ILE A 90 -4.79 24.23 13.91
N ASP A 91 -4.16 23.37 14.72
CA ASP A 91 -2.83 22.85 14.43
C ASP A 91 -2.84 21.97 13.19
N VAL A 92 -3.88 21.14 13.00
CA VAL A 92 -4.06 20.33 11.80
C VAL A 92 -4.27 21.20 10.56
N VAL A 93 -5.03 22.29 10.69
CA VAL A 93 -5.22 23.26 9.61
C VAL A 93 -3.90 23.91 9.22
N ASN A 94 -3.13 24.41 10.20
CA ASN A 94 -1.85 25.06 9.97
C ASN A 94 -0.81 24.09 9.37
N SER A 95 -0.74 22.85 9.85
CA SER A 95 0.13 21.81 9.31
C SER A 95 -0.16 21.55 7.83
N ASN A 96 -1.42 21.44 7.43
CA ASN A 96 -1.77 21.28 6.03
C ASN A 96 -1.44 22.52 5.18
N ILE A 97 -1.65 23.74 5.72
CA ILE A 97 -1.27 24.98 5.03
C ILE A 97 0.24 25.06 4.83
N ASN A 98 1.03 24.70 5.83
CA ASN A 98 2.49 24.69 5.73
C ASN A 98 2.95 23.65 4.71
N ALA A 99 2.35 22.46 4.70
CA ALA A 99 2.68 21.39 3.76
C ALA A 99 2.43 21.82 2.30
N ILE A 100 1.31 22.48 1.98
CA ILE A 100 1.06 22.98 0.61
C ILE A 100 2.01 24.13 0.22
N ASN A 101 2.48 24.93 1.17
CA ASN A 101 3.45 25.99 0.88
C ASN A 101 4.85 25.44 0.57
N SER A 102 5.27 24.38 1.27
CA SER A 102 6.59 23.75 1.07
C SER A 102 6.64 22.79 -0.13
N SER A 103 5.48 22.31 -0.63
CA SER A 103 5.44 21.32 -1.70
C SER A 103 6.05 21.81 -3.02
N LEU A 104 5.79 23.06 -3.40
CA LEU A 104 6.24 23.58 -4.67
C LEU A 104 7.76 23.73 -4.77
N SER A 105 8.43 24.03 -3.65
CA SER A 105 9.90 24.11 -3.59
C SER A 105 10.57 22.72 -3.64
N SER A 106 9.82 21.68 -3.33
CA SER A 106 10.30 20.30 -3.33
C SER A 106 10.06 19.57 -4.65
N LEU A 107 9.32 20.17 -5.58
CA LEU A 107 9.07 19.63 -6.91
C LEU A 107 10.32 19.73 -7.77
N LYS A 108 10.78 18.59 -8.30
CA LYS A 108 11.98 18.52 -9.17
C LYS A 108 11.59 18.06 -10.57
N LYS A 109 12.04 18.80 -11.60
CA LYS A 109 11.99 18.32 -12.99
C LYS A 109 13.15 17.38 -13.23
N VAL A 110 12.88 16.27 -13.91
CA VAL A 110 13.85 15.21 -14.18
C VAL A 110 14.19 15.21 -15.67
N ASP A 111 15.47 15.20 -15.98
CA ASP A 111 15.94 14.92 -17.34
C ASP A 111 15.96 13.40 -17.54
N ILE A 112 14.92 12.89 -18.21
CA ILE A 112 14.76 11.45 -18.46
C ILE A 112 15.87 10.88 -19.36
N SER A 113 16.59 11.71 -20.14
CA SER A 113 17.67 11.26 -21.01
C SER A 113 18.85 10.69 -20.23
N LEU A 114 19.03 11.16 -18.99
CA LEU A 114 20.13 10.78 -18.10
C LEU A 114 19.85 9.51 -17.30
N ILE A 115 18.60 8.99 -17.35
CA ILE A 115 18.24 7.80 -16.59
C ILE A 115 18.42 6.56 -17.44
N ASP A 116 19.21 5.61 -16.93
CA ASP A 116 19.33 4.25 -17.45
C ASP A 116 19.01 3.23 -16.37
N SER A 117 18.12 2.29 -16.67
CA SER A 117 17.67 1.27 -15.73
C SER A 117 17.83 -0.11 -16.34
N LYS A 118 18.10 -1.08 -15.47
CA LYS A 118 18.16 -2.50 -15.81
C LYS A 118 16.95 -3.28 -15.29
N ILE A 119 16.04 -2.61 -14.58
CA ILE A 119 14.81 -3.21 -14.09
C ILE A 119 13.90 -3.49 -15.28
N LYS A 120 13.44 -4.72 -15.40
CA LYS A 120 12.44 -5.14 -16.40
C LYS A 120 11.08 -5.23 -15.74
N MET A 121 10.04 -4.86 -16.46
CA MET A 121 8.66 -5.15 -16.01
C MET A 121 8.44 -6.66 -16.00
N GLU A 122 7.67 -7.12 -15.03
CA GLU A 122 7.18 -8.50 -15.01
C GLU A 122 6.38 -8.79 -16.28
N LYS A 123 6.58 -9.98 -16.84
CA LYS A 123 5.82 -10.40 -18.02
C LYS A 123 4.39 -10.75 -17.60
N VAL A 124 3.44 -10.04 -18.14
CA VAL A 124 2.02 -10.37 -18.02
C VAL A 124 1.75 -11.56 -18.94
N ASP A 125 1.35 -12.69 -18.38
CA ASP A 125 0.90 -13.82 -19.17
C ASP A 125 -0.52 -13.56 -19.74
N ASN A 126 -1.02 -14.49 -20.55
CA ASN A 126 -2.31 -14.29 -21.23
C ASN A 126 -3.52 -14.76 -20.41
N THR A 127 -3.34 -15.09 -19.11
CA THR A 127 -4.46 -15.45 -18.23
C THR A 127 -5.25 -14.23 -17.78
N LEU A 128 -6.54 -14.42 -17.49
CA LEU A 128 -7.40 -13.35 -16.98
C LEU A 128 -6.82 -12.77 -15.67
N TYR A 129 -6.36 -13.64 -14.78
CA TYR A 129 -5.81 -13.25 -13.47
C TYR A 129 -4.55 -12.40 -13.60
N SER A 130 -3.60 -12.80 -14.45
CA SER A 130 -2.37 -12.04 -14.66
C SER A 130 -2.67 -10.65 -15.24
N LYS A 131 -3.62 -10.54 -16.16
CA LYS A 131 -4.05 -9.24 -16.70
C LYS A 131 -4.69 -8.35 -15.62
N LEU A 132 -5.50 -8.92 -14.73
CA LEU A 132 -6.14 -8.19 -13.62
C LEU A 132 -5.10 -7.72 -12.60
N GLU A 133 -4.18 -8.60 -12.19
CA GLU A 133 -3.12 -8.31 -11.22
C GLU A 133 -2.22 -7.16 -11.68
N HIS A 134 -1.82 -7.18 -12.94
CA HIS A 134 -0.96 -6.15 -13.53
C HIS A 134 -1.73 -4.92 -14.05
N ALA A 135 -3.02 -4.79 -13.71
CA ALA A 135 -3.89 -3.70 -14.17
C ALA A 135 -3.92 -3.50 -15.71
N ARG A 136 -3.73 -4.59 -16.47
CA ARG A 136 -3.75 -4.59 -17.94
C ARG A 136 -5.15 -4.82 -18.46
N TYR A 137 -6.07 -4.01 -18.01
CA TYR A 137 -7.49 -4.08 -18.42
C TYR A 137 -7.69 -3.86 -19.93
N ASP A 138 -6.76 -3.14 -20.56
CA ASP A 138 -6.69 -2.94 -22.01
C ASP A 138 -6.48 -4.24 -22.81
N LEU A 139 -5.96 -5.29 -22.19
CA LEU A 139 -5.73 -6.59 -22.79
C LEU A 139 -6.85 -7.61 -22.52
N ILE A 140 -7.82 -7.27 -21.67
CA ILE A 140 -8.90 -8.19 -21.29
C ILE A 140 -9.98 -8.16 -22.36
N LYS A 141 -10.30 -9.33 -22.90
CA LYS A 141 -11.39 -9.53 -23.87
C LYS A 141 -12.61 -10.10 -23.15
N VAL A 142 -13.80 -9.89 -23.70
CA VAL A 142 -15.03 -10.50 -23.20
C VAL A 142 -14.91 -12.02 -23.12
N SER A 143 -14.24 -12.64 -24.10
CA SER A 143 -13.99 -14.09 -24.13
C SER A 143 -13.10 -14.60 -22.98
N ASP A 144 -12.31 -13.74 -22.34
CA ASP A 144 -11.48 -14.15 -21.19
C ASP A 144 -12.35 -14.52 -19.98
N PHE A 145 -13.63 -14.09 -19.96
CA PHE A 145 -14.61 -14.43 -18.91
C PHE A 145 -15.47 -15.66 -19.22
N ASN A 146 -15.19 -16.43 -20.28
CA ASN A 146 -16.01 -17.58 -20.66
C ASN A 146 -16.14 -18.64 -19.55
N SER A 147 -15.15 -18.78 -18.67
CA SER A 147 -15.20 -19.64 -17.48
C SER A 147 -15.90 -19.01 -16.29
N ASN A 148 -16.26 -17.74 -16.36
CA ASN A 148 -16.78 -16.96 -15.24
C ASN A 148 -18.04 -16.17 -15.63
N VAL A 149 -18.87 -16.72 -16.53
CA VAL A 149 -20.04 -16.02 -17.12
C VAL A 149 -21.11 -15.62 -16.10
N ASP A 150 -21.17 -16.33 -14.98
CA ASP A 150 -22.07 -16.07 -13.85
C ASP A 150 -21.44 -15.22 -12.75
N GLY A 151 -20.20 -14.76 -12.96
CA GLY A 151 -19.42 -13.99 -11.97
C GLY A 151 -18.79 -14.84 -10.86
N VAL A 152 -18.89 -16.17 -10.95
CA VAL A 152 -18.25 -17.08 -9.98
C VAL A 152 -16.79 -17.30 -10.37
N PHE A 153 -15.89 -17.14 -9.42
CA PHE A 153 -14.46 -17.41 -9.55
C PHE A 153 -14.09 -18.63 -8.70
N GLU A 154 -13.05 -19.33 -9.11
CA GLU A 154 -12.53 -20.49 -8.39
C GLU A 154 -12.05 -20.11 -6.98
N CYS A 155 -12.21 -21.03 -6.02
CA CYS A 155 -11.68 -20.82 -4.67
C CYS A 155 -10.15 -20.69 -4.70
N GLY A 156 -9.60 -19.83 -3.86
CA GLY A 156 -8.15 -19.64 -3.73
C GLY A 156 -7.54 -18.62 -4.70
N THR A 157 -8.33 -18.01 -5.60
CA THR A 157 -7.83 -17.01 -6.57
C THR A 157 -7.22 -15.76 -5.91
N SER A 158 -7.52 -15.49 -4.64
CA SER A 158 -6.86 -14.42 -3.87
C SER A 158 -5.34 -14.59 -3.73
N VAL A 159 -4.82 -15.80 -3.92
CA VAL A 159 -3.37 -16.05 -3.99
C VAL A 159 -2.74 -15.37 -5.20
N LEU A 160 -3.50 -15.26 -6.29
CA LEU A 160 -3.06 -14.69 -7.57
C LEU A 160 -3.15 -13.17 -7.62
N GLU A 161 -3.84 -12.53 -6.66
CA GLU A 161 -4.03 -11.09 -6.62
C GLU A 161 -3.56 -10.51 -5.29
N LYS A 162 -2.29 -10.15 -5.21
CA LYS A 162 -1.65 -9.56 -4.03
C LYS A 162 -1.27 -8.11 -4.29
N ARG A 163 -1.92 -7.18 -3.59
CA ARG A 163 -1.80 -5.74 -3.87
C ARG A 163 -0.76 -5.00 -3.05
N ASP A 164 -0.40 -5.53 -1.89
CA ASP A 164 0.66 -4.99 -1.03
C ASP A 164 0.56 -3.48 -0.77
N LEU A 165 -0.63 -3.06 -0.35
CA LEU A 165 -0.97 -1.63 -0.23
C LEU A 165 -0.45 -0.97 1.05
N SER A 166 -0.17 -1.75 2.10
CA SER A 166 0.12 -1.20 3.43
C SER A 166 1.60 -1.18 3.77
N ASN A 167 2.08 -0.03 4.20
CA ASN A 167 3.42 0.10 4.79
C ASN A 167 3.49 -0.39 6.26
N ASN A 168 2.35 -0.52 6.92
CA ASN A 168 2.25 -1.00 8.30
C ASN A 168 1.29 -2.16 8.38
N ILE A 169 1.77 -3.30 8.79
CA ILE A 169 1.00 -4.55 8.91
C ILE A 169 0.82 -4.96 10.37
N PRO A 170 -0.23 -5.75 10.69
CA PRO A 170 -0.39 -6.32 12.00
C PRO A 170 0.78 -7.24 12.35
N SER A 171 1.22 -7.18 13.60
CA SER A 171 2.17 -8.11 14.20
C SER A 171 1.51 -8.76 15.40
N TYR A 172 1.58 -10.08 15.50
CA TYR A 172 0.94 -10.90 16.52
C TYR A 172 1.91 -11.25 17.64
N ASP A 173 1.47 -11.04 18.88
CA ASP A 173 2.17 -11.43 20.11
C ASP A 173 1.29 -12.51 20.80
N LYS A 174 1.71 -13.77 20.71
CA LYS A 174 0.99 -14.91 21.25
C LYS A 174 0.83 -14.86 22.78
N ASP A 175 1.81 -14.29 23.48
CA ASP A 175 1.82 -14.31 24.94
C ASP A 175 0.77 -13.36 25.51
N LYS A 176 0.49 -12.25 24.82
CA LYS A 176 -0.57 -11.30 25.17
C LYS A 176 -1.95 -11.72 24.69
N CYS A 177 -2.04 -12.64 23.72
CA CYS A 177 -3.30 -13.01 23.11
C CYS A 177 -4.20 -13.81 24.07
N ILE A 178 -5.46 -13.40 24.19
CA ILE A 178 -6.50 -14.09 24.97
C ILE A 178 -7.46 -14.90 24.09
N MET A 179 -7.18 -15.07 22.81
CA MET A 179 -7.96 -15.87 21.84
C MET A 179 -9.41 -15.38 21.66
N CYS A 180 -9.68 -14.09 21.85
CA CYS A 180 -11.04 -13.52 21.75
C CYS A 180 -11.51 -13.33 20.30
N ASN A 181 -10.65 -13.46 19.30
CA ASN A 181 -10.92 -13.34 17.85
C ASN A 181 -11.51 -12.00 17.39
N MET A 182 -11.54 -10.97 18.24
CA MET A 182 -12.05 -9.64 17.87
C MET A 182 -11.29 -9.04 16.69
N CYS A 183 -9.98 -9.26 16.60
CA CYS A 183 -9.14 -8.79 15.51
C CYS A 183 -9.53 -9.41 14.16
N SER A 184 -9.93 -10.68 14.14
CA SER A 184 -10.43 -11.36 12.95
C SER A 184 -11.82 -10.86 12.54
N LEU A 185 -12.72 -10.70 13.54
CA LEU A 185 -14.09 -10.26 13.30
C LEU A 185 -14.19 -8.89 12.63
N VAL A 186 -13.32 -7.95 13.01
CA VAL A 186 -13.35 -6.57 12.47
C VAL A 186 -12.55 -6.38 11.19
N CYS A 187 -11.80 -7.39 10.75
CA CYS A 187 -10.95 -7.25 9.57
C CYS A 187 -11.79 -7.26 8.29
N PRO A 188 -11.88 -6.12 7.55
CA PRO A 188 -12.74 -6.02 6.37
C PRO A 188 -12.25 -6.87 5.19
N HIS A 189 -10.98 -7.28 5.19
CA HIS A 189 -10.35 -8.08 4.13
C HIS A 189 -10.01 -9.51 4.57
N ALA A 190 -10.46 -9.94 5.74
CA ALA A 190 -10.13 -11.26 6.30
C ALA A 190 -8.63 -11.58 6.31
N VAL A 191 -7.79 -10.56 6.51
CA VAL A 191 -6.32 -10.68 6.59
C VAL A 191 -5.89 -11.39 7.87
N VAL A 192 -6.61 -11.14 8.96
CA VAL A 192 -6.33 -11.69 10.29
C VAL A 192 -7.23 -12.89 10.51
N ARG A 193 -6.65 -14.09 10.58
CA ARG A 193 -7.40 -15.35 10.67
C ARG A 193 -6.95 -16.18 11.85
N PRO A 194 -7.86 -16.67 12.72
CA PRO A 194 -7.52 -17.62 13.76
C PRO A 194 -7.43 -19.04 13.19
N TYR A 195 -6.47 -19.80 13.67
CA TYR A 195 -6.29 -21.21 13.35
C TYR A 195 -6.18 -22.05 14.62
N LEU A 196 -6.75 -23.25 14.54
CA LEU A 196 -6.55 -24.32 15.51
C LEU A 196 -5.86 -25.46 14.77
N LEU A 197 -4.71 -25.87 15.26
CA LEU A 197 -3.84 -26.87 14.62
C LEU A 197 -3.65 -28.06 15.57
N ASN A 198 -3.85 -29.25 15.04
CA ASN A 198 -3.45 -30.48 15.71
C ASN A 198 -1.94 -30.73 15.55
N GLU A 199 -1.41 -31.79 16.19
CA GLU A 199 0.02 -32.07 16.19
C GLU A 199 0.58 -32.36 14.79
N ASP A 200 -0.16 -33.07 13.95
CA ASP A 200 0.25 -33.38 12.57
C ASP A 200 0.31 -32.13 11.70
N GLU A 201 -0.64 -31.20 11.87
CA GLU A 201 -0.67 -29.92 11.16
C GLU A 201 0.46 -29.00 11.63
N VAL A 202 0.73 -28.98 12.93
CA VAL A 202 1.88 -28.25 13.50
C VAL A 202 3.21 -28.77 12.89
N ASN A 203 3.37 -30.09 12.81
CA ASN A 203 4.59 -30.69 12.28
C ASN A 203 4.84 -30.30 10.82
N LYS A 204 3.78 -30.16 10.02
CA LYS A 204 3.81 -29.78 8.59
C LYS A 204 3.89 -28.28 8.36
N SER A 205 3.62 -27.47 9.40
CA SER A 205 3.58 -26.00 9.24
C SER A 205 4.96 -25.37 9.17
N PRO A 206 5.11 -24.21 8.52
CA PRO A 206 6.34 -23.41 8.48
C PRO A 206 6.82 -23.01 9.89
N SER A 207 8.12 -22.71 10.02
CA SER A 207 8.75 -22.31 11.28
C SER A 207 8.08 -21.10 11.92
N ILE A 208 7.71 -20.11 11.11
CA ILE A 208 7.03 -18.89 11.57
C ILE A 208 5.68 -19.18 12.26
N VAL A 209 4.96 -20.18 11.78
CA VAL A 209 3.71 -20.63 12.41
C VAL A 209 4.00 -21.31 13.75
N LYS A 210 5.01 -22.20 13.79
CA LYS A 210 5.42 -22.90 15.02
C LYS A 210 5.82 -21.93 16.13
N GLU A 211 6.51 -20.85 15.80
CA GLU A 211 6.91 -19.82 16.75
C GLU A 211 5.74 -19.01 17.31
N SER A 212 4.64 -18.92 16.56
CA SER A 212 3.44 -18.16 16.91
C SER A 212 2.37 -18.96 17.67
N LEU A 213 2.59 -20.26 17.86
CA LEU A 213 1.62 -21.17 18.50
C LEU A 213 1.52 -20.94 20.01
N LYS A 214 0.31 -21.17 20.53
CA LYS A 214 0.02 -21.31 21.95
C LYS A 214 -1.05 -22.37 22.17
N ASP A 215 -1.07 -22.96 23.36
CA ASP A 215 -2.11 -23.90 23.77
C ASP A 215 -3.51 -23.25 23.67
N ALA A 216 -4.41 -23.90 22.96
CA ALA A 216 -5.79 -23.44 22.78
C ALA A 216 -6.67 -23.55 24.05
N LYS A 217 -6.21 -24.23 25.10
CA LYS A 217 -6.93 -24.45 26.38
C LYS A 217 -8.33 -25.01 26.18
N ILE A 218 -8.53 -25.84 25.18
CA ILE A 218 -9.79 -26.55 24.92
C ILE A 218 -9.73 -27.88 25.67
N LYS A 219 -10.73 -28.15 26.50
CA LYS A 219 -10.81 -29.42 27.22
C LYS A 219 -10.81 -30.61 26.24
N ASP A 220 -10.03 -31.62 26.58
CA ASP A 220 -9.94 -32.89 25.86
C ASP A 220 -9.42 -32.84 24.43
N ASN A 221 -8.80 -31.70 24.01
CA ASN A 221 -8.16 -31.55 22.69
C ASN A 221 -6.81 -30.89 22.83
N ASN A 222 -5.74 -31.55 22.38
CA ASN A 222 -4.39 -31.03 22.29
C ASN A 222 -4.24 -30.14 21.02
N LEU A 223 -4.99 -29.04 20.97
CA LEU A 223 -4.96 -28.12 19.85
C LEU A 223 -4.12 -26.90 20.17
N ASN A 224 -3.36 -26.45 19.19
CA ASN A 224 -2.59 -25.23 19.24
C ASN A 224 -3.32 -24.11 18.49
N PHE A 225 -3.35 -22.93 19.08
CA PHE A 225 -3.95 -21.74 18.52
C PHE A 225 -2.90 -20.80 17.97
N THR A 226 -3.20 -20.17 16.83
CA THR A 226 -2.43 -19.03 16.30
C THR A 226 -3.30 -18.07 15.53
N ILE A 227 -2.77 -16.89 15.27
CA ILE A 227 -3.32 -15.89 14.34
C ILE A 227 -2.42 -15.80 13.12
N GLY A 228 -2.95 -16.21 11.97
CA GLY A 228 -2.30 -15.97 10.67
C GLY A 228 -2.64 -14.59 10.15
N ILE A 229 -1.66 -13.96 9.47
CA ILE A 229 -1.79 -12.61 8.92
C ILE A 229 -1.32 -12.64 7.47
N SER A 230 -2.23 -12.36 6.53
CA SER A 230 -1.90 -12.19 5.10
C SER A 230 -1.45 -10.74 4.85
N ALA A 231 -0.15 -10.46 5.01
CA ALA A 231 0.39 -9.11 4.96
C ALA A 231 0.13 -8.40 3.63
N LEU A 232 0.25 -9.10 2.50
CA LEU A 232 0.06 -8.55 1.16
C LEU A 232 -1.40 -8.15 0.85
N ASP A 233 -2.36 -8.67 1.62
CA ASP A 233 -3.79 -8.33 1.51
C ASP A 233 -4.19 -7.22 2.48
N CYS A 234 -3.27 -6.78 3.36
CA CYS A 234 -3.55 -5.80 4.39
C CYS A 234 -3.63 -4.38 3.81
N THR A 235 -4.66 -3.62 4.19
CA THR A 235 -4.81 -2.21 3.82
C THR A 235 -4.34 -1.22 4.88
N GLY A 236 -3.82 -1.72 6.03
CA GLY A 236 -3.32 -0.87 7.11
C GLY A 236 -4.37 -0.05 7.86
N CYS A 237 -5.65 -0.46 7.82
CA CYS A 237 -6.76 0.29 8.42
C CYS A 237 -6.70 0.38 9.96
N SER A 238 -5.86 -0.40 10.63
CA SER A 238 -5.61 -0.40 12.08
C SER A 238 -6.75 -0.97 12.95
N LEU A 239 -7.88 -1.39 12.41
CA LEU A 239 -9.03 -1.85 13.19
C LEU A 239 -8.68 -3.01 14.13
N CYS A 240 -7.93 -4.00 13.66
CA CYS A 240 -7.49 -5.15 14.46
C CYS A 240 -6.65 -4.75 15.69
N SER A 241 -5.78 -3.75 15.55
CA SER A 241 -4.98 -3.23 16.65
C SER A 241 -5.82 -2.38 17.63
N MET A 242 -6.78 -1.63 17.12
CA MET A 242 -7.66 -0.77 17.95
C MET A 242 -8.57 -1.59 18.86
N VAL A 243 -9.13 -2.69 18.37
CA VAL A 243 -10.08 -3.52 19.14
C VAL A 243 -9.39 -4.53 20.03
N CYS A 244 -8.08 -4.77 19.91
CA CYS A 244 -7.38 -5.75 20.72
C CYS A 244 -7.24 -5.27 22.17
N PRO A 245 -7.94 -5.90 23.15
CA PRO A 245 -7.97 -5.43 24.53
C PRO A 245 -6.60 -5.57 25.22
N THR A 246 -5.82 -6.59 24.85
CA THR A 246 -4.52 -6.90 25.45
C THR A 246 -3.33 -6.36 24.65
N LYS A 247 -3.59 -5.66 23.52
CA LYS A 247 -2.55 -5.22 22.60
C LYS A 247 -1.65 -6.34 22.06
N ALA A 248 -2.23 -7.54 21.92
CA ALA A 248 -1.59 -8.67 21.27
C ALA A 248 -1.41 -8.45 19.75
N ILE A 249 -2.22 -7.59 19.15
CA ILE A 249 -2.05 -7.12 17.77
C ILE A 249 -1.59 -5.67 17.79
N THR A 250 -0.44 -5.40 17.19
CA THR A 250 0.11 -4.05 17.01
C THR A 250 0.54 -3.87 15.55
N LEU A 251 0.53 -2.63 15.04
CA LEU A 251 1.04 -2.37 13.70
C LEU A 251 2.55 -2.15 13.74
N LYS A 252 3.26 -2.81 12.85
CA LYS A 252 4.70 -2.61 12.62
C LYS A 252 4.95 -2.24 11.16
N LYS A 253 5.98 -1.46 10.91
CA LYS A 253 6.44 -1.16 9.56
C LYS A 253 6.86 -2.46 8.88
N GLN A 254 6.32 -2.71 7.71
CA GLN A 254 6.65 -3.87 6.90
C GLN A 254 8.08 -3.72 6.35
N ASN A 255 8.85 -4.81 6.34
CA ASN A 255 10.13 -4.89 5.64
C ASN A 255 10.09 -6.02 4.59
N LEU A 256 11.00 -5.98 3.63
CA LEU A 256 11.05 -6.96 2.53
C LEU A 256 11.31 -8.38 3.01
N GLU A 257 12.12 -8.56 4.07
CA GLU A 257 12.45 -9.88 4.61
C GLU A 257 11.24 -10.51 5.32
N ALA A 258 10.45 -9.70 6.05
CA ALA A 258 9.21 -10.18 6.67
C ALA A 258 8.17 -10.57 5.62
N ARG A 259 8.12 -9.86 4.49
CA ARG A 259 7.26 -10.18 3.34
C ARG A 259 7.58 -11.55 2.75
N GLN A 260 8.85 -11.82 2.53
CA GLN A 260 9.31 -13.04 1.88
C GLN A 260 8.98 -14.28 2.72
N LYS A 261 9.13 -14.17 4.05
CA LYS A 261 8.80 -15.24 5.01
C LYS A 261 7.30 -15.52 5.13
N GLU A 262 6.43 -14.62 4.74
CA GLU A 262 4.97 -14.81 4.78
C GLU A 262 4.41 -15.38 3.47
N ILE A 263 5.20 -15.38 2.39
CA ILE A 263 4.84 -15.94 1.09
C ILE A 263 5.26 -17.40 0.99
N GLU A 264 6.32 -17.81 1.69
CA GLU A 264 6.78 -19.19 1.80
C GLU A 264 5.92 -20.03 2.74
#